data_0671a32dd5c7d3128069694c6865bafc
#
_entry.id   0671a32dd5c7d3128069694c6865bafc
#
_cell.length_a   1.000
_cell.length_b   1.000
_cell.length_c   1.000
_cell.angle_alpha   90.00
_cell.angle_beta   90.00
_cell.angle_gamma   90.00
#
_symmetry.space_group_name_H-M   'P 1'
#
loop_
_entity.id
_entity.type
_entity.pdbx_description
1 polymer ?
#
loop_
_entity_poly.entity_id
_entity_poly.type
_entity_poly.pdbx_seq_one_letter_code
_entity_poly.pdbx_strand_id
1 'polypeptide(L)'
;RDGAKNFKLYKGAEKVFYNINSIVGHTTCVIVEGEIDALSLHEAGIRNVVSVPNGATLNHNNLDYLDNCIDYFEDKEKIILAVDADEPGTMLKQEFIRRLGAENCYLVDFNDCKDANEYLVKYGSNELANAIHSATQVPLENVTTLKNIENDLKDFVKHGFKPGFQIGLKNLDKIFSTYTGQFITVTGIPSSGKSDFVDQMVVGYNKLYGWKTAFASPENQPIYLHAHKLMRKTWGDMPSPGDIGGSKWKEVSQHVNDNYYFIDMDKYSLENVLRKGAELVKRKGIKCLVIDPYNKIRDVNAVSDDVNRYTM
;
A
#
# COMPACT_ATOMS: atom_id res chain seq x y z
N ARG A 1 14.26 25.28 20.66
CA ARG A 1 13.96 23.87 20.27
C ARG A 1 15.11 23.42 19.36
N ASP A 2 16.16 22.92 19.95
CA ASP A 2 17.32 22.42 19.23
C ASP A 2 17.25 20.89 19.22
N GLY A 3 16.75 20.31 18.12
CA GLY A 3 16.75 18.86 17.97
C GLY A 3 15.72 18.37 16.95
N ALA A 4 16.07 17.30 16.25
CA ALA A 4 15.14 16.60 15.37
C ALA A 4 13.89 16.17 16.15
N LYS A 5 12.70 16.36 15.57
CA LYS A 5 11.44 15.86 16.12
C LYS A 5 11.57 14.37 16.39
N ASN A 6 11.43 13.93 17.64
CA ASN A 6 11.53 12.54 18.01
C ASN A 6 10.21 12.09 18.64
N PHE A 7 9.40 11.41 17.87
CA PHE A 7 8.16 10.80 18.35
C PHE A 7 8.46 9.42 18.90
N LYS A 8 8.03 9.15 20.13
CA LYS A 8 8.21 7.84 20.77
C LYS A 8 6.87 7.34 21.26
N LEU A 9 6.46 6.20 20.74
CA LEU A 9 5.38 5.42 21.35
C LEU A 9 5.91 4.69 22.58
N TYR A 10 5.01 4.46 23.55
CA TYR A 10 5.33 3.61 24.68
C TYR A 10 5.67 2.19 24.20
N LYS A 11 6.69 1.58 24.78
CA LYS A 11 7.13 0.24 24.38
C LYS A 11 6.01 -0.78 24.59
N GLY A 12 5.60 -1.43 23.50
CA GLY A 12 4.50 -2.41 23.50
C GLY A 12 3.11 -1.80 23.34
N ALA A 13 2.98 -0.48 23.11
CA ALA A 13 1.71 0.12 22.76
C ALA A 13 1.24 -0.36 21.38
N GLU A 14 -0.04 -0.68 21.29
CA GLU A 14 -0.68 -0.96 20.01
C GLU A 14 -0.69 0.32 19.16
N LYS A 15 -0.33 0.17 17.90
CA LYS A 15 -0.38 1.27 16.95
C LYS A 15 -1.81 1.42 16.44
N VAL A 16 -2.46 2.50 16.82
CA VAL A 16 -3.83 2.86 16.41
C VAL A 16 -3.86 4.35 16.06
N PHE A 17 -4.87 4.77 15.33
CA PHE A 17 -5.11 6.21 15.14
C PHE A 17 -5.40 6.89 16.48
N TYR A 18 -4.87 8.09 16.66
CA TYR A 18 -5.30 8.95 17.74
C TYR A 18 -6.80 9.26 17.58
N ASN A 19 -7.54 9.21 18.70
CA ASN A 19 -8.96 9.49 18.77
C ASN A 19 -9.85 8.56 17.90
N ILE A 20 -9.43 7.31 17.65
CA ILE A 20 -10.14 6.36 16.75
C ILE A 20 -11.63 6.17 17.14
N ASN A 21 -11.95 6.22 18.42
CA ASN A 21 -13.33 6.05 18.89
C ASN A 21 -14.28 7.18 18.45
N SER A 22 -13.75 8.33 18.04
CA SER A 22 -14.57 9.48 17.61
C SER A 22 -15.33 9.23 16.32
N ILE A 23 -14.92 8.24 15.53
CA ILE A 23 -15.56 7.93 14.26
C ILE A 23 -16.57 6.78 14.36
N VAL A 24 -16.70 6.16 15.52
CA VAL A 24 -17.67 5.08 15.74
C VAL A 24 -19.10 5.62 15.63
N GLY A 25 -19.93 4.95 14.83
CA GLY A 25 -21.33 5.35 14.58
C GLY A 25 -21.51 6.55 13.65
N HIS A 26 -20.42 7.06 13.04
CA HIS A 26 -20.47 8.10 12.01
C HIS A 26 -20.18 7.49 10.63
N THR A 27 -20.97 7.86 9.62
CA THR A 27 -20.70 7.46 8.22
C THR A 27 -19.65 8.36 7.55
N THR A 28 -19.25 9.45 8.20
CA THR A 28 -18.22 10.38 7.74
C THR A 28 -17.12 10.50 8.77
N CYS A 29 -15.86 10.52 8.32
CA CYS A 29 -14.72 10.81 9.19
C CYS A 29 -13.68 11.68 8.48
N VAL A 30 -12.81 12.32 9.28
CA VAL A 30 -11.68 13.11 8.80
C VAL A 30 -10.39 12.47 9.29
N ILE A 31 -9.42 12.30 8.40
CA ILE A 31 -8.07 11.82 8.73
C ILE A 31 -7.11 12.99 8.55
N VAL A 32 -6.36 13.30 9.60
CA VAL A 32 -5.29 14.30 9.61
C VAL A 32 -3.95 13.67 9.95
N GLU A 33 -2.86 14.40 9.73
CA GLU A 33 -1.51 13.88 9.98
C GLU A 33 -1.06 14.02 11.43
N GLY A 34 -1.45 15.09 12.12
CA GLY A 34 -1.02 15.39 13.49
C GLY A 34 -2.17 15.54 14.48
N GLU A 35 -1.87 15.31 15.76
CA GLU A 35 -2.85 15.50 16.84
C GLU A 35 -3.26 16.96 16.99
N ILE A 36 -2.37 17.91 16.67
CA ILE A 36 -2.68 19.34 16.69
C ILE A 36 -3.69 19.70 15.59
N ASP A 37 -3.60 19.08 14.43
CA ASP A 37 -4.58 19.26 13.35
C ASP A 37 -5.96 18.70 13.76
N ALA A 38 -5.97 17.55 14.44
CA ALA A 38 -7.20 17.01 15.01
C ALA A 38 -7.84 17.96 16.03
N LEU A 39 -7.03 18.59 16.90
CA LEU A 39 -7.50 19.58 17.84
C LEU A 39 -7.99 20.86 17.15
N SER A 40 -7.33 21.27 16.08
CA SER A 40 -7.74 22.42 15.27
C SER A 40 -9.12 22.20 14.62
N LEU A 41 -9.37 20.98 14.14
CA LEU A 41 -10.69 20.60 13.61
C LEU A 41 -11.74 20.52 14.70
N HIS A 42 -11.37 20.08 15.91
CA HIS A 42 -12.27 20.13 17.08
C HIS A 42 -12.67 21.57 17.45
N GLU A 43 -11.73 22.52 17.38
CA GLU A 43 -12.01 23.97 17.57
C GLU A 43 -12.97 24.48 16.49
N ALA A 44 -12.87 23.95 15.27
CA ALA A 44 -13.80 24.26 14.18
C ALA A 44 -15.15 23.50 14.26
N GLY A 45 -15.39 22.77 15.36
CA GLY A 45 -16.64 22.04 15.59
C GLY A 45 -16.72 20.65 14.96
N ILE A 46 -15.68 20.14 14.31
CA ILE A 46 -15.64 18.85 13.68
C ILE A 46 -15.10 17.82 14.67
N ARG A 47 -15.90 16.84 15.06
CA ARG A 47 -15.59 15.90 16.16
C ARG A 47 -15.12 14.53 15.70
N ASN A 48 -15.59 14.04 14.58
CA ASN A 48 -15.29 12.74 13.98
C ASN A 48 -13.95 12.76 13.23
N VAL A 49 -12.89 13.08 13.97
CA VAL A 49 -11.52 13.29 13.45
C VAL A 49 -10.56 12.31 14.10
N VAL A 50 -9.71 11.71 13.28
CA VAL A 50 -8.60 10.85 13.72
C VAL A 50 -7.27 11.38 13.19
N SER A 51 -6.18 11.19 13.92
CA SER A 51 -4.86 11.52 13.41
C SER A 51 -3.95 10.30 13.33
N VAL A 52 -3.00 10.38 12.39
CA VAL A 52 -1.97 9.36 12.19
C VAL A 52 -0.99 9.39 13.36
N PRO A 53 -0.66 8.23 13.98
CA PRO A 53 0.34 8.21 15.02
C PRO A 53 1.74 8.49 14.45
N ASN A 54 2.47 9.41 15.07
CA ASN A 54 3.83 9.82 14.70
C ASN A 54 3.98 10.57 13.36
N GLY A 55 2.89 10.99 12.72
CA GLY A 55 2.91 11.72 11.45
C GLY A 55 3.27 10.87 10.23
N ALA A 56 3.30 11.51 9.06
CA ALA A 56 3.75 10.86 7.82
C ALA A 56 5.27 10.66 7.81
N THR A 57 5.71 9.54 7.26
CA THR A 57 7.12 9.22 7.03
C THR A 57 7.35 8.82 5.57
N LEU A 58 8.54 9.00 5.03
CA LEU A 58 8.87 8.62 3.64
C LEU A 58 8.76 7.10 3.37
N ASN A 59 8.68 6.27 4.41
CA ASN A 59 8.48 4.82 4.32
C ASN A 59 7.04 4.42 4.61
N HIS A 60 6.10 4.73 3.72
CA HIS A 60 4.65 4.53 3.89
C HIS A 60 4.15 3.10 3.70
N ASN A 61 5.04 2.13 3.51
CA ASN A 61 4.63 0.75 3.25
C ASN A 61 4.15 0.01 4.51
N ASN A 62 4.34 0.57 5.70
CA ASN A 62 4.00 -0.07 6.96
C ASN A 62 3.03 0.79 7.78
N LEU A 63 1.75 0.84 7.36
CA LEU A 63 0.69 1.51 8.08
C LEU A 63 0.03 0.53 9.08
N ASP A 64 0.83 0.01 10.04
CA ASP A 64 0.34 -0.94 11.05
C ASP A 64 -0.90 -0.40 11.78
N TYR A 65 -0.95 0.91 12.04
CA TYR A 65 -2.10 1.56 12.67
C TYR A 65 -3.37 1.50 11.81
N LEU A 66 -3.24 1.52 10.48
CA LEU A 66 -4.38 1.33 9.59
C LEU A 66 -4.77 -0.14 9.51
N ASP A 67 -3.78 -1.06 9.51
CA ASP A 67 -4.04 -2.50 9.57
C ASP A 67 -4.84 -2.87 10.81
N ASN A 68 -4.50 -2.28 11.97
CA ASN A 68 -5.16 -2.53 13.25
C ASN A 68 -6.54 -1.86 13.36
N CYS A 69 -6.80 -0.82 12.57
CA CYS A 69 -8.03 -0.03 12.63
C CYS A 69 -8.91 -0.14 11.38
N ILE A 70 -8.60 -1.02 10.44
CA ILE A 70 -9.30 -1.05 9.14
C ILE A 70 -10.81 -1.24 9.27
N ASP A 71 -11.25 -2.03 10.25
CA ASP A 71 -12.67 -2.33 10.47
C ASP A 71 -13.48 -1.07 10.88
N TYR A 72 -12.83 -0.05 11.43
CA TYR A 72 -13.48 1.24 11.75
C TYR A 72 -13.82 2.08 10.51
N PHE A 73 -13.24 1.73 9.37
CA PHE A 73 -13.44 2.44 8.10
C PHE A 73 -14.34 1.70 7.11
N GLU A 74 -14.74 0.45 7.40
CA GLU A 74 -15.55 -0.37 6.49
C GLU A 74 -16.96 0.19 6.24
N ASP A 75 -17.54 0.89 7.23
CA ASP A 75 -18.88 1.49 7.19
C ASP A 75 -18.88 2.96 6.76
N LYS A 76 -17.72 3.53 6.38
CA LYS A 76 -17.62 4.94 6.03
C LYS A 76 -17.99 5.21 4.58
N GLU A 77 -18.96 6.10 4.40
CA GLU A 77 -19.39 6.59 3.07
C GLU A 77 -18.54 7.78 2.60
N LYS A 78 -17.96 8.53 3.56
CA LYS A 78 -17.14 9.70 3.27
C LYS A 78 -15.94 9.77 4.21
N ILE A 79 -14.75 9.59 3.65
CA ILE A 79 -13.46 9.70 4.36
C ILE A 79 -12.73 10.91 3.82
N ILE A 80 -12.65 11.96 4.63
CA ILE A 80 -12.01 13.22 4.24
C ILE A 80 -10.54 13.16 4.61
N LEU A 81 -9.66 13.24 3.62
CA LEU A 81 -8.22 13.23 3.78
C LEU A 81 -7.70 14.66 3.88
N ALA A 82 -7.43 15.10 5.10
CA ALA A 82 -6.94 16.43 5.46
C ALA A 82 -5.49 16.37 5.96
N VAL A 83 -4.65 15.61 5.23
CA VAL A 83 -3.22 15.44 5.52
C VAL A 83 -2.39 16.58 4.94
N ASP A 84 -1.15 16.71 5.40
CA ASP A 84 -0.23 17.79 5.04
C ASP A 84 -0.03 17.90 3.51
N ALA A 85 0.18 19.13 3.04
CA ALA A 85 0.42 19.42 1.62
C ALA A 85 1.88 19.24 1.18
N ASP A 86 2.71 18.55 1.99
CA ASP A 86 4.10 18.22 1.65
C ASP A 86 4.23 16.86 0.96
N GLU A 87 5.45 16.49 0.59
CA GLU A 87 5.74 15.23 -0.11
C GLU A 87 5.34 13.99 0.71
N PRO A 88 5.69 13.87 2.02
CA PRO A 88 5.24 12.77 2.86
C PRO A 88 3.71 12.67 2.97
N GLY A 89 3.03 13.78 3.20
CA GLY A 89 1.56 13.83 3.29
C GLY A 89 0.88 13.46 1.96
N THR A 90 1.47 13.85 0.82
CA THR A 90 0.98 13.44 -0.50
C THR A 90 1.09 11.93 -0.71
N MET A 91 2.20 11.31 -0.31
CA MET A 91 2.37 9.85 -0.39
C MET A 91 1.39 9.13 0.55
N LEU A 92 1.24 9.63 1.78
CA LEU A 92 0.28 9.10 2.74
C LEU A 92 -1.15 9.15 2.20
N LYS A 93 -1.54 10.26 1.61
CA LYS A 93 -2.84 10.46 0.95
C LYS A 93 -3.09 9.41 -0.14
N GLN A 94 -2.12 9.19 -1.02
CA GLN A 94 -2.23 8.18 -2.07
C GLN A 94 -2.40 6.76 -1.50
N GLU A 95 -1.71 6.45 -0.42
CA GLU A 95 -1.82 5.15 0.23
C GLU A 95 -3.19 4.96 0.91
N PHE A 96 -3.74 6.00 1.54
CA PHE A 96 -5.10 5.96 2.07
C PHE A 96 -6.14 5.75 0.96
N ILE A 97 -6.05 6.50 -0.14
CA ILE A 97 -6.94 6.33 -1.30
C ILE A 97 -6.89 4.89 -1.81
N ARG A 98 -5.68 4.33 -1.95
CA ARG A 98 -5.49 2.96 -2.43
C ARG A 98 -6.10 1.91 -1.50
N ARG A 99 -6.04 2.12 -0.19
CA ARG A 99 -6.46 1.13 0.81
C ARG A 99 -7.90 1.28 1.27
N LEU A 100 -8.40 2.50 1.34
CA LEU A 100 -9.76 2.82 1.80
C LEU A 100 -10.79 2.91 0.64
N GLY A 101 -10.30 2.96 -0.61
CA GLY A 101 -11.12 3.10 -1.81
C GLY A 101 -11.30 4.56 -2.23
N ALA A 102 -11.02 4.84 -3.51
CA ALA A 102 -11.11 6.19 -4.06
C ALA A 102 -12.55 6.74 -4.02
N GLU A 103 -13.53 5.84 -4.13
CA GLU A 103 -14.97 6.15 -4.11
C GLU A 103 -15.44 6.75 -2.78
N ASN A 104 -14.78 6.41 -1.68
CA ASN A 104 -15.11 6.89 -0.34
C ASN A 104 -14.21 8.05 0.11
N CYS A 105 -13.13 8.34 -0.62
CA CYS A 105 -12.14 9.34 -0.24
C CYS A 105 -12.45 10.71 -0.83
N TYR A 106 -12.29 11.74 0.00
CA TYR A 106 -12.49 13.15 -0.34
C TYR A 106 -11.25 13.95 0.04
N LEU A 107 -10.88 14.93 -0.77
CA LEU A 107 -9.69 15.74 -0.61
C LEU A 107 -10.06 17.16 -0.17
N VAL A 108 -9.34 17.67 0.80
CA VAL A 108 -9.41 19.07 1.25
C VAL A 108 -8.36 19.88 0.52
N ASP A 109 -8.72 21.09 0.13
CA ASP A 109 -7.79 22.10 -0.35
C ASP A 109 -7.58 23.14 0.75
N PHE A 110 -6.37 23.18 1.31
CA PHE A 110 -5.96 24.18 2.30
C PHE A 110 -5.33 25.43 1.64
N ASN A 111 -5.51 25.61 0.32
CA ASN A 111 -4.95 26.69 -0.46
C ASN A 111 -3.43 26.83 -0.27
N ASP A 112 -3.00 27.92 0.35
CA ASP A 112 -1.60 28.26 0.60
C ASP A 112 -1.10 27.83 2.01
N CYS A 113 -1.91 27.06 2.77
CA CYS A 113 -1.54 26.51 4.06
C CYS A 113 -1.10 25.06 3.94
N LYS A 114 -0.16 24.67 4.79
CA LYS A 114 0.39 23.32 4.82
C LYS A 114 -0.59 22.30 5.40
N ASP A 115 -1.27 22.69 6.48
CA ASP A 115 -2.07 21.82 7.32
C ASP A 115 -3.30 22.51 7.90
N ALA A 116 -4.15 21.77 8.61
CA ALA A 116 -5.36 22.30 9.23
C ALA A 116 -5.08 23.32 10.33
N ASN A 117 -3.98 23.18 11.06
CA ASN A 117 -3.62 24.12 12.12
C ASN A 117 -3.20 25.47 11.55
N GLU A 118 -2.36 25.47 10.52
CA GLU A 118 -1.98 26.72 9.83
C GLU A 118 -3.19 27.41 9.24
N TYR A 119 -4.11 26.64 8.64
CA TYR A 119 -5.36 27.17 8.07
C TYR A 119 -6.25 27.78 9.15
N LEU A 120 -6.42 27.12 10.31
CA LEU A 120 -7.16 27.64 11.45
C LEU A 120 -6.59 29.00 11.92
N VAL A 121 -5.28 29.05 12.12
CA VAL A 121 -4.60 30.27 12.60
C VAL A 121 -4.76 31.42 11.63
N LYS A 122 -4.75 31.15 10.33
CA LYS A 122 -4.79 32.16 9.28
C LYS A 122 -6.20 32.65 8.97
N TYR A 123 -7.16 31.72 8.88
CA TYR A 123 -8.50 32.00 8.36
C TYR A 123 -9.62 31.85 9.40
N GLY A 124 -9.33 31.23 10.56
CA GLY A 124 -10.29 31.01 11.62
C GLY A 124 -11.12 29.73 11.50
N SER A 125 -11.86 29.43 12.58
CA SER A 125 -12.57 28.16 12.74
C SER A 125 -13.70 27.96 11.71
N ASN A 126 -14.44 29.01 11.38
CA ASN A 126 -15.53 28.92 10.41
C ASN A 126 -15.03 28.55 9.01
N GLU A 127 -13.94 29.18 8.58
CA GLU A 127 -13.35 28.91 7.27
C GLU A 127 -12.72 27.52 7.22
N LEU A 128 -12.11 27.06 8.31
CA LEU A 128 -11.63 25.67 8.41
C LEU A 128 -12.77 24.66 8.30
N ALA A 129 -13.88 24.89 8.99
CA ALA A 129 -15.07 24.06 8.86
C ALA A 129 -15.61 24.05 7.42
N ASN A 130 -15.67 25.21 6.76
CA ASN A 130 -16.10 25.34 5.37
C ASN A 130 -15.16 24.55 4.43
N ALA A 131 -13.85 24.61 4.61
CA ALA A 131 -12.87 23.86 3.82
C ALA A 131 -13.12 22.35 3.91
N ILE A 132 -13.35 21.82 5.12
CA ILE A 132 -13.67 20.41 5.33
C ILE A 132 -15.01 20.01 4.69
N HIS A 133 -16.05 20.83 4.84
CA HIS A 133 -17.37 20.54 4.26
C HIS A 133 -17.35 20.59 2.71
N SER A 134 -16.50 21.44 2.14
CA SER A 134 -16.31 21.56 0.69
C SER A 134 -15.31 20.58 0.09
N ALA A 135 -14.83 19.60 0.88
CA ALA A 135 -13.95 18.55 0.38
C ALA A 135 -14.54 17.85 -0.84
N THR A 136 -13.74 17.71 -1.89
CA THR A 136 -14.13 17.14 -3.19
C THR A 136 -13.76 15.67 -3.26
N GLN A 137 -14.65 14.85 -3.81
CA GLN A 137 -14.36 13.43 -4.02
C GLN A 137 -13.12 13.24 -4.89
N VAL A 138 -12.33 12.21 -4.58
CA VAL A 138 -11.23 11.79 -5.47
C VAL A 138 -11.79 11.59 -6.87
N PRO A 139 -11.14 12.12 -7.92
CA PRO A 139 -11.62 11.98 -9.30
C PRO A 139 -11.90 10.51 -9.65
N LEU A 140 -12.94 10.29 -10.45
CA LEU A 140 -13.34 8.95 -10.90
C LEU A 140 -12.14 8.19 -11.47
N GLU A 141 -11.96 6.94 -11.03
CA GLU A 141 -10.94 6.06 -11.60
C GLU A 141 -11.12 5.98 -13.13
N ASN A 142 -10.01 6.02 -13.84
CA ASN A 142 -9.96 5.94 -15.30
C ASN A 142 -10.61 7.11 -16.08
N VAL A 143 -11.01 8.19 -15.40
CA VAL A 143 -11.49 9.41 -16.05
C VAL A 143 -10.57 10.56 -15.67
N THR A 144 -9.77 11.02 -16.62
CA THR A 144 -8.80 12.10 -16.41
C THR A 144 -9.00 13.19 -17.45
N THR A 145 -9.03 14.43 -17.00
CA THR A 145 -9.03 15.60 -17.87
C THR A 145 -7.63 16.22 -17.91
N LEU A 146 -7.33 16.98 -18.95
CA LEU A 146 -6.04 17.69 -19.03
C LEU A 146 -5.80 18.57 -17.81
N LYS A 147 -6.84 19.22 -17.28
CA LYS A 147 -6.75 20.04 -16.07
C LYS A 147 -6.26 19.25 -14.86
N ASN A 148 -6.66 17.98 -14.73
CA ASN A 148 -6.24 17.11 -13.63
C ASN A 148 -4.75 16.71 -13.70
N ILE A 149 -4.19 16.63 -14.90
CA ILE A 149 -2.80 16.19 -15.15
C ILE A 149 -1.87 17.32 -15.61
N GLU A 150 -2.33 18.56 -15.58
CA GLU A 150 -1.57 19.70 -16.12
C GLU A 150 -0.20 19.87 -15.45
N ASN A 151 -0.15 19.69 -14.13
CA ASN A 151 1.10 19.79 -13.38
C ASN A 151 2.05 18.63 -13.70
N ASP A 152 1.53 17.40 -13.79
CA ASP A 152 2.31 16.24 -14.17
C ASP A 152 2.83 16.36 -15.60
N LEU A 153 2.01 16.90 -16.51
CA LEU A 153 2.42 17.18 -17.87
C LEU A 153 3.54 18.24 -17.93
N LYS A 154 3.43 19.33 -17.15
CA LYS A 154 4.47 20.34 -17.04
C LYS A 154 5.79 19.76 -16.49
N ASP A 155 5.69 18.90 -15.47
CA ASP A 155 6.84 18.21 -14.88
C ASP A 155 7.49 17.25 -15.90
N PHE A 156 6.67 16.47 -16.59
CA PHE A 156 7.15 15.59 -17.66
C PHE A 156 7.86 16.35 -18.82
N VAL A 157 7.28 17.47 -19.26
CA VAL A 157 7.91 18.30 -20.33
C VAL A 157 9.26 18.86 -19.88
N LYS A 158 9.41 19.19 -18.58
CA LYS A 158 10.66 19.74 -18.04
C LYS A 158 11.73 18.67 -17.77
N HIS A 159 11.35 17.52 -17.26
CA HIS A 159 12.28 16.54 -16.69
C HIS A 159 12.26 15.18 -17.38
N GLY A 160 11.33 14.93 -18.30
CA GLY A 160 11.14 13.63 -18.92
C GLY A 160 10.49 12.60 -18.02
N PHE A 161 10.65 11.31 -18.37
CA PHE A 161 10.11 10.21 -17.56
C PHE A 161 10.79 10.10 -16.19
N LYS A 162 9.98 10.00 -15.14
CA LYS A 162 10.49 9.62 -13.81
C LYS A 162 11.02 8.18 -13.86
N PRO A 163 12.15 7.88 -13.21
CA PRO A 163 12.62 6.50 -13.12
C PRO A 163 11.56 5.61 -12.45
N GLY A 164 11.30 4.44 -13.04
CA GLY A 164 10.46 3.44 -12.42
C GLY A 164 11.17 2.70 -11.27
N PHE A 165 10.43 1.81 -10.61
CA PHE A 165 10.97 0.98 -9.55
C PHE A 165 11.92 -0.08 -10.10
N GLN A 166 13.10 -0.18 -9.53
CA GLN A 166 14.16 -1.12 -9.88
C GLN A 166 14.07 -2.37 -9.00
N ILE A 167 14.70 -3.45 -9.44
CA ILE A 167 14.70 -4.72 -8.71
C ILE A 167 16.03 -5.03 -8.01
N GLY A 168 17.01 -4.13 -8.10
CA GLY A 168 18.33 -4.30 -7.51
C GLY A 168 19.30 -5.18 -8.33
N LEU A 169 18.98 -5.47 -9.59
CA LEU A 169 19.85 -6.18 -10.52
C LEU A 169 20.52 -5.20 -11.48
N LYS A 170 21.76 -4.79 -11.13
CA LYS A 170 22.52 -3.69 -11.76
C LYS A 170 22.44 -3.62 -13.31
N ASN A 171 22.47 -4.74 -14.00
CA ASN A 171 22.42 -4.75 -15.46
C ASN A 171 21.00 -4.68 -16.00
N LEU A 172 20.05 -5.30 -15.32
CA LEU A 172 18.65 -5.26 -15.69
C LEU A 172 18.02 -3.90 -15.38
N ASP A 173 18.36 -3.30 -14.25
CA ASP A 173 17.86 -1.99 -13.83
C ASP A 173 18.22 -0.84 -14.78
N LYS A 174 19.18 -1.06 -15.69
CA LYS A 174 19.53 -0.09 -16.75
C LYS A 174 18.52 -0.06 -17.89
N ILE A 175 17.79 -1.15 -18.09
CA ILE A 175 16.92 -1.36 -19.26
C ILE A 175 15.48 -1.72 -18.86
N PHE A 176 15.25 -1.99 -17.59
CA PHE A 176 13.97 -2.43 -17.06
C PHE A 176 13.66 -1.73 -15.74
N SER A 177 12.49 -1.14 -15.67
CA SER A 177 11.90 -0.61 -14.44
C SER A 177 10.39 -0.79 -14.50
N THR A 178 9.75 -0.77 -13.36
CA THR A 178 8.31 -1.02 -13.26
C THR A 178 7.61 0.14 -12.57
N TYR A 179 6.30 0.21 -12.73
CA TYR A 179 5.44 1.19 -12.08
C TYR A 179 4.31 0.47 -11.34
N THR A 180 3.76 1.07 -10.33
CA THR A 180 2.54 0.56 -9.67
C THR A 180 1.37 0.56 -10.66
N GLY A 181 0.48 -0.46 -10.55
CA GLY A 181 -0.64 -0.63 -11.49
C GLY A 181 -0.25 -1.29 -12.82
N GLN A 182 1.00 -1.67 -13.00
CA GLN A 182 1.46 -2.33 -14.21
C GLN A 182 1.19 -3.84 -14.16
N PHE A 183 0.70 -4.38 -15.28
CA PHE A 183 0.62 -5.82 -15.51
C PHE A 183 1.89 -6.32 -16.22
N ILE A 184 2.57 -7.30 -15.59
CA ILE A 184 3.85 -7.82 -16.09
C ILE A 184 3.70 -9.31 -16.37
N THR A 185 3.99 -9.73 -17.60
CA THR A 185 4.02 -11.14 -17.97
C THR A 185 5.46 -11.63 -18.10
N VAL A 186 5.81 -12.68 -17.35
CA VAL A 186 7.09 -13.38 -17.45
C VAL A 186 6.85 -14.72 -18.15
N THR A 187 7.41 -14.89 -19.34
CA THR A 187 7.24 -16.09 -20.16
C THR A 187 8.58 -16.74 -20.46
N GLY A 188 8.55 -17.98 -20.87
CA GLY A 188 9.74 -18.77 -21.25
C GLY A 188 9.46 -20.27 -21.22
N ILE A 189 10.39 -21.07 -21.74
CA ILE A 189 10.29 -22.53 -21.77
C ILE A 189 10.25 -23.14 -20.34
N PRO A 190 9.70 -24.35 -20.15
CA PRO A 190 9.74 -25.05 -18.87
C PRO A 190 11.16 -25.12 -18.31
N SER A 191 11.28 -25.06 -16.99
CA SER A 191 12.56 -25.15 -16.25
C SER A 191 13.59 -24.03 -16.55
N SER A 192 13.18 -22.91 -17.21
CA SER A 192 14.07 -21.77 -17.50
C SER A 192 14.30 -20.82 -16.31
N GLY A 193 13.75 -21.12 -15.14
CA GLY A 193 13.93 -20.28 -13.93
C GLY A 193 12.95 -19.10 -13.79
N LYS A 194 11.82 -19.08 -14.53
CA LYS A 194 10.82 -18.00 -14.47
C LYS A 194 10.38 -17.68 -13.03
N SER A 195 9.92 -18.68 -12.31
CA SER A 195 9.44 -18.50 -10.92
C SER A 195 10.56 -18.02 -10.00
N ASP A 196 11.79 -18.53 -10.18
CA ASP A 196 12.94 -18.08 -9.40
C ASP A 196 13.32 -16.62 -9.72
N PHE A 197 13.18 -16.19 -10.98
CA PHE A 197 13.36 -14.82 -11.39
C PHE A 197 12.29 -13.90 -10.81
N VAL A 198 11.01 -14.31 -10.82
CA VAL A 198 9.91 -13.55 -10.19
C VAL A 198 10.13 -13.43 -8.69
N ASP A 199 10.53 -14.50 -8.01
CA ASP A 199 10.90 -14.45 -6.59
C ASP A 199 12.05 -13.45 -6.35
N GLN A 200 13.03 -13.40 -7.25
CA GLN A 200 14.13 -12.42 -7.15
C GLN A 200 13.65 -10.98 -7.35
N MET A 201 12.72 -10.74 -8.29
CA MET A 201 12.12 -9.42 -8.50
C MET A 201 11.41 -8.92 -7.25
N VAL A 202 10.51 -9.74 -6.66
CA VAL A 202 9.75 -9.32 -5.48
C VAL A 202 10.60 -9.14 -4.24
N VAL A 203 11.65 -9.94 -4.08
CA VAL A 203 12.65 -9.73 -3.02
C VAL A 203 13.43 -8.43 -3.25
N GLY A 204 13.73 -8.09 -4.50
CA GLY A 204 14.34 -6.82 -4.87
C GLY A 204 13.44 -5.63 -4.51
N TYR A 205 12.17 -5.65 -4.91
CA TYR A 205 11.20 -4.62 -4.53
C TYR A 205 11.03 -4.49 -3.03
N ASN A 206 11.00 -5.60 -2.31
CA ASN A 206 10.91 -5.56 -0.86
C ASN A 206 12.15 -4.92 -0.22
N LYS A 207 13.35 -5.32 -0.65
CA LYS A 207 14.62 -4.76 -0.12
C LYS A 207 14.78 -3.27 -0.41
N LEU A 208 14.39 -2.82 -1.61
CA LEU A 208 14.61 -1.42 -2.04
C LEU A 208 13.48 -0.49 -1.58
N TYR A 209 12.24 -0.98 -1.53
CA TYR A 209 11.06 -0.13 -1.34
C TYR A 209 10.10 -0.63 -0.27
N GLY A 210 10.41 -1.72 0.43
CA GLY A 210 9.54 -2.32 1.45
C GLY A 210 8.23 -2.90 0.90
N TRP A 211 8.14 -3.20 -0.39
CA TRP A 211 6.91 -3.72 -0.98
C TRP A 211 6.56 -5.10 -0.43
N LYS A 212 5.34 -5.24 0.03
CA LYS A 212 4.77 -6.52 0.43
C LYS A 212 4.16 -7.22 -0.80
N THR A 213 4.27 -8.55 -0.84
CA THR A 213 3.85 -9.35 -2.00
C THR A 213 2.94 -10.48 -1.58
N ALA A 214 1.87 -10.73 -2.35
CA ALA A 214 1.08 -11.95 -2.25
C ALA A 214 1.35 -12.87 -3.44
N PHE A 215 1.33 -14.19 -3.18
CA PHE A 215 1.55 -15.23 -4.18
C PHE A 215 0.32 -16.14 -4.26
N ALA A 216 -0.22 -16.31 -5.45
CA ALA A 216 -1.15 -17.36 -5.82
C ALA A 216 -0.38 -18.37 -6.69
N SER A 217 0.24 -19.36 -6.06
CA SER A 217 1.19 -20.29 -6.72
C SER A 217 0.79 -21.75 -6.49
N PRO A 218 -0.20 -22.28 -7.24
CA PRO A 218 -0.67 -23.65 -7.08
C PRO A 218 0.40 -24.74 -7.34
N GLU A 219 1.47 -24.42 -8.07
CA GLU A 219 2.58 -25.36 -8.32
C GLU A 219 3.69 -25.29 -7.27
N ASN A 220 3.76 -24.22 -6.48
CA ASN A 220 4.75 -24.09 -5.39
C ASN A 220 4.21 -24.70 -4.08
N GLN A 221 3.83 -25.96 -4.16
CA GLN A 221 3.35 -26.75 -3.02
C GLN A 221 4.42 -27.78 -2.61
N PRO A 222 4.53 -28.10 -1.33
CA PRO A 222 3.88 -27.43 -0.20
C PRO A 222 4.47 -26.01 0.05
N ILE A 223 3.67 -25.09 0.59
CA ILE A 223 3.99 -23.65 0.75
C ILE A 223 5.32 -23.41 1.46
N TYR A 224 5.71 -24.27 2.42
CA TYR A 224 6.97 -24.09 3.14
C TYR A 224 8.20 -24.15 2.23
N LEU A 225 8.13 -24.84 1.08
CA LEU A 225 9.22 -24.83 0.10
C LEU A 225 9.36 -23.49 -0.58
N HIS A 226 8.25 -22.82 -0.91
CA HIS A 226 8.28 -21.48 -1.45
C HIS A 226 8.77 -20.46 -0.41
N ALA A 227 8.23 -20.53 0.83
CA ALA A 227 8.71 -19.71 1.93
C ALA A 227 10.23 -19.89 2.18
N HIS A 228 10.73 -21.11 2.10
CA HIS A 228 12.17 -21.39 2.23
C HIS A 228 12.99 -20.75 1.09
N LYS A 229 12.50 -20.75 -0.16
CA LYS A 229 13.17 -20.04 -1.27
C LYS A 229 13.26 -18.56 -1.00
N LEU A 230 12.18 -17.92 -0.50
CA LEU A 230 12.17 -16.50 -0.15
C LEU A 230 13.08 -16.21 1.04
N MET A 231 13.09 -17.07 2.07
CA MET A 231 14.05 -16.97 3.17
C MET A 231 15.48 -16.98 2.67
N ARG A 232 15.85 -17.93 1.81
CA ARG A 232 17.19 -18.01 1.22
C ARG A 232 17.59 -16.74 0.48
N LYS A 233 16.70 -16.20 -0.36
CA LYS A 233 16.95 -14.95 -1.10
C LYS A 233 17.07 -13.72 -0.18
N THR A 234 16.34 -13.72 0.92
CA THR A 234 16.40 -12.65 1.94
C THR A 234 17.65 -12.78 2.80
N TRP A 235 17.98 -14.00 3.22
CA TRP A 235 19.15 -14.31 4.04
C TRP A 235 20.47 -14.06 3.29
N GLY A 236 20.47 -14.35 1.98
CA GLY A 236 21.66 -14.30 1.12
C GLY A 236 22.44 -15.60 1.04
N ASP A 237 22.06 -16.60 1.84
CA ASP A 237 22.67 -17.93 1.87
C ASP A 237 21.63 -18.99 2.24
N MET A 238 22.01 -20.26 2.20
CA MET A 238 21.14 -21.38 2.56
C MET A 238 21.12 -21.56 4.08
N PRO A 239 19.96 -21.44 4.74
CA PRO A 239 19.86 -21.78 6.16
C PRO A 239 20.21 -23.24 6.41
N SER A 240 21.00 -23.51 7.44
CA SER A 240 21.37 -24.86 7.90
C SER A 240 20.52 -25.29 9.10
N PRO A 241 20.48 -26.59 9.43
CA PRO A 241 19.80 -27.05 10.64
C PRO A 241 20.29 -26.37 11.93
N GLY A 242 21.57 -25.97 11.97
CA GLY A 242 22.16 -25.26 13.12
C GLY A 242 21.69 -23.82 13.29
N ASP A 243 21.10 -23.23 12.27
CA ASP A 243 20.59 -21.86 12.31
C ASP A 243 19.19 -21.78 12.94
N ILE A 244 18.47 -22.91 13.03
CA ILE A 244 17.07 -22.98 13.49
C ILE A 244 17.00 -22.45 14.94
N GLY A 245 16.14 -21.46 15.15
CA GLY A 245 15.92 -20.83 16.46
C GLY A 245 16.96 -19.75 16.84
N GLY A 246 18.03 -19.60 16.05
CA GLY A 246 19.00 -18.52 16.22
C GLY A 246 18.43 -17.12 15.96
N SER A 247 19.18 -16.09 16.28
CA SER A 247 18.72 -14.70 16.09
C SER A 247 18.43 -14.36 14.63
N LYS A 248 19.32 -14.75 13.73
CA LYS A 248 19.15 -14.52 12.28
C LYS A 248 17.96 -15.30 11.72
N TRP A 249 17.73 -16.54 12.18
CA TRP A 249 16.55 -17.30 11.81
C TRP A 249 15.25 -16.57 12.21
N LYS A 250 15.17 -16.08 13.44
CA LYS A 250 14.00 -15.33 13.95
C LYS A 250 13.79 -14.07 13.15
N GLU A 251 14.83 -13.29 12.90
CA GLU A 251 14.78 -12.06 12.12
C GLU A 251 14.24 -12.31 10.69
N VAL A 252 14.83 -13.27 9.96
CA VAL A 252 14.43 -13.55 8.56
C VAL A 252 13.07 -14.21 8.51
N SER A 253 12.73 -15.10 9.45
CA SER A 253 11.40 -15.69 9.52
C SER A 253 10.32 -14.61 9.75
N GLN A 254 10.59 -13.69 10.68
CA GLN A 254 9.69 -12.57 10.93
C GLN A 254 9.57 -11.67 9.69
N HIS A 255 10.69 -11.35 9.05
CA HIS A 255 10.68 -10.57 7.81
C HIS A 255 9.83 -11.23 6.71
N VAL A 256 9.97 -12.54 6.50
CA VAL A 256 9.17 -13.27 5.49
C VAL A 256 7.69 -13.26 5.88
N ASN A 257 7.37 -13.46 7.15
CA ASN A 257 6.00 -13.43 7.66
C ASN A 257 5.32 -12.06 7.44
N ASP A 258 6.06 -10.98 7.63
CA ASP A 258 5.50 -9.61 7.56
C ASP A 258 5.35 -9.10 6.13
N ASN A 259 6.08 -9.70 5.16
CA ASN A 259 6.19 -9.15 3.81
C ASN A 259 5.66 -10.06 2.69
N TYR A 260 5.50 -11.38 2.94
CA TYR A 260 5.08 -12.33 1.90
C TYR A 260 3.87 -13.13 2.36
N TYR A 261 2.81 -13.09 1.57
CA TYR A 261 1.53 -13.73 1.84
C TYR A 261 1.26 -14.80 0.80
N PHE A 262 0.85 -15.98 1.24
CA PHE A 262 0.54 -17.10 0.35
C PHE A 262 -0.96 -17.31 0.30
N ILE A 263 -1.53 -17.11 -0.90
CA ILE A 263 -2.94 -17.39 -1.16
C ILE A 263 -3.03 -18.89 -1.39
N ASP A 264 -3.62 -19.60 -0.43
CA ASP A 264 -3.83 -21.06 -0.47
C ASP A 264 -5.32 -21.35 -0.62
N MET A 265 -5.69 -22.06 -1.68
CA MET A 265 -7.07 -22.36 -2.03
C MET A 265 -7.19 -23.76 -2.61
N ASP A 266 -8.30 -24.45 -2.32
CA ASP A 266 -8.61 -25.74 -2.95
C ASP A 266 -8.83 -25.61 -4.46
N LYS A 267 -9.41 -24.49 -4.89
CA LYS A 267 -9.67 -24.16 -6.31
C LYS A 267 -9.24 -22.74 -6.61
N TYR A 268 -8.26 -22.63 -7.48
CA TYR A 268 -7.79 -21.34 -7.98
C TYR A 268 -8.66 -20.91 -9.18
N SER A 269 -9.42 -19.83 -9.01
CA SER A 269 -10.02 -19.07 -10.11
C SER A 269 -9.45 -17.66 -10.10
N LEU A 270 -9.40 -17.02 -11.28
CA LEU A 270 -8.87 -15.66 -11.39
C LEU A 270 -9.64 -14.69 -10.49
N GLU A 271 -10.98 -14.77 -10.52
CA GLU A 271 -11.84 -13.95 -9.69
C GLU A 271 -11.53 -14.10 -8.19
N ASN A 272 -11.43 -15.34 -7.69
CA ASN A 272 -11.12 -15.58 -6.28
C ASN A 272 -9.72 -15.09 -5.90
N VAL A 273 -8.73 -15.27 -6.77
CA VAL A 273 -7.36 -14.79 -6.55
C VAL A 273 -7.34 -13.26 -6.50
N LEU A 274 -8.02 -12.59 -7.44
CA LEU A 274 -8.10 -11.12 -7.47
C LEU A 274 -8.86 -10.58 -6.26
N ARG A 275 -9.97 -11.22 -5.85
CA ARG A 275 -10.70 -10.85 -4.64
C ARG A 275 -9.83 -10.96 -3.38
N LYS A 276 -9.06 -12.06 -3.23
CA LYS A 276 -8.10 -12.22 -2.13
C LYS A 276 -6.94 -11.22 -2.23
N GLY A 277 -6.47 -10.93 -3.42
CA GLY A 277 -5.49 -9.88 -3.68
C GLY A 277 -6.01 -8.51 -3.20
N ALA A 278 -7.23 -8.13 -3.57
CA ALA A 278 -7.86 -6.89 -3.13
C ALA A 278 -8.02 -6.83 -1.60
N GLU A 279 -8.43 -7.93 -0.96
CA GLU A 279 -8.47 -8.02 0.51
C GLU A 279 -7.09 -7.80 1.14
N LEU A 280 -6.03 -8.41 0.58
CA LEU A 280 -4.66 -8.25 1.05
C LEU A 280 -4.11 -6.84 0.78
N VAL A 281 -4.55 -6.16 -0.29
CA VAL A 281 -4.26 -4.74 -0.49
C VAL A 281 -4.83 -3.93 0.66
N LYS A 282 -6.11 -4.12 0.99
CA LYS A 282 -6.79 -3.38 2.06
C LYS A 282 -6.20 -3.67 3.44
N ARG A 283 -6.04 -4.96 3.80
CA ARG A 283 -5.65 -5.38 5.15
C ARG A 283 -4.15 -5.39 5.40
N LYS A 284 -3.31 -5.61 4.38
CA LYS A 284 -1.85 -5.81 4.53
C LYS A 284 -1.01 -4.86 3.69
N GLY A 285 -1.65 -4.07 2.82
CA GLY A 285 -0.96 -3.10 2.01
C GLY A 285 -0.05 -3.71 0.95
N ILE A 286 -0.33 -4.92 0.44
CA ILE A 286 0.50 -5.50 -0.63
C ILE A 286 0.52 -4.59 -1.85
N LYS A 287 1.66 -4.53 -2.52
CA LYS A 287 1.86 -3.79 -3.78
C LYS A 287 2.13 -4.69 -4.97
N CYS A 288 2.34 -5.96 -4.73
CA CYS A 288 2.58 -6.96 -5.77
C CYS A 288 1.70 -8.19 -5.54
N LEU A 289 1.01 -8.64 -6.57
CA LEU A 289 0.32 -9.92 -6.61
C LEU A 289 0.96 -10.76 -7.70
N VAL A 290 1.52 -11.91 -7.34
CA VAL A 290 2.12 -12.89 -8.25
C VAL A 290 1.15 -14.03 -8.47
N ILE A 291 0.93 -14.37 -9.74
CA ILE A 291 0.15 -15.54 -10.17
C ILE A 291 1.10 -16.45 -10.94
N ASP A 292 1.43 -17.62 -10.39
CA ASP A 292 2.43 -18.53 -10.96
C ASP A 292 2.06 -20.00 -10.79
N PRO A 293 1.74 -20.70 -11.87
CA PRO A 293 1.56 -20.21 -13.22
C PRO A 293 0.09 -19.80 -13.53
N TYR A 294 -0.08 -18.84 -14.42
CA TYR A 294 -1.40 -18.36 -14.82
C TYR A 294 -2.28 -19.45 -15.46
N ASN A 295 -1.70 -20.35 -16.23
CA ASN A 295 -2.44 -21.44 -16.90
C ASN A 295 -3.07 -22.49 -15.95
N LYS A 296 -2.72 -22.49 -14.68
CA LYS A 296 -3.36 -23.33 -13.64
C LYS A 296 -4.57 -22.65 -12.98
N ILE A 297 -4.80 -21.40 -13.29
CA ILE A 297 -5.96 -20.66 -12.80
C ILE A 297 -7.11 -20.91 -13.76
N ARG A 298 -8.15 -21.56 -13.26
CA ARG A 298 -9.34 -21.88 -14.06
C ARG A 298 -10.26 -20.68 -14.10
N ASP A 299 -10.73 -20.36 -15.29
CA ASP A 299 -11.84 -19.42 -15.45
C ASP A 299 -13.14 -20.13 -15.09
N VAL A 300 -13.87 -19.63 -14.10
CA VAL A 300 -15.14 -20.27 -13.63
C VAL A 300 -16.20 -20.20 -14.73
N ASN A 301 -16.07 -19.28 -15.67
CA ASN A 301 -17.01 -19.04 -16.77
C ASN A 301 -16.57 -19.68 -18.11
N ALA A 302 -15.39 -20.30 -18.17
CA ALA A 302 -14.99 -21.02 -19.37
C ALA A 302 -15.78 -22.35 -19.44
N VAL A 303 -16.74 -22.38 -20.35
CA VAL A 303 -17.44 -23.60 -20.75
C VAL A 303 -16.38 -24.66 -21.12
N SER A 304 -16.58 -25.86 -20.67
CA SER A 304 -15.65 -27.00 -20.49
C SER A 304 -14.86 -27.52 -21.72
N ASP A 305 -14.76 -26.82 -22.83
CA ASP A 305 -14.23 -27.40 -24.07
C ASP A 305 -12.93 -26.81 -24.65
N ASP A 306 -12.29 -25.82 -24.03
CA ASP A 306 -11.12 -25.17 -24.65
C ASP A 306 -9.81 -25.26 -23.86
N VAL A 307 -9.62 -26.26 -23.01
CA VAL A 307 -8.37 -26.46 -22.22
C VAL A 307 -7.15 -26.79 -23.11
N ASN A 308 -7.34 -27.16 -24.37
CA ASN A 308 -6.26 -27.59 -25.26
C ASN A 308 -5.70 -26.50 -26.20
N ARG A 309 -6.19 -25.27 -26.17
CA ARG A 309 -5.73 -24.21 -27.11
C ARG A 309 -4.50 -23.43 -26.67
N TYR A 310 -4.02 -23.61 -25.43
CA TYR A 310 -2.86 -22.84 -24.91
C TYR A 310 -1.64 -23.70 -24.57
N THR A 311 -1.58 -24.94 -25.05
CA THR A 311 -0.44 -25.85 -24.90
C THR A 311 0.20 -26.14 -26.27
N MET A 312 0.63 -25.09 -26.97
CA MET A 312 1.62 -25.21 -28.07
C MET A 312 2.78 -24.26 -27.80
#